data_4f05b483e92e7e938c26f711de30d847
#
_entry.id   4f05b483e92e7e938c26f711de30d847
#
_cell.length_a   1.000
_cell.length_b   1.000
_cell.length_c   1.000
_cell.angle_alpha   90.00
_cell.angle_beta   90.00
_cell.angle_gamma   90.00
#
_symmetry.space_group_name_H-M   'P 1'
#
loop_
_entity.id
_entity.type
_entity.pdbx_description
1 polymer ?
#
loop_
_entity_poly.entity_id
_entity_poly.type
_entity_poly.pdbx_seq_one_letter_code
_entity_poly.pdbx_strand_id
1 'polypeptide(L)'
;LSRKPPVIPAPFTEALTREDAASGFQCEHEALNRFFRQDAGQNQRRDVSRTWVLRRPDTRLDWPRVLGYYTLAVGQVSRDEAPEAIVKRLPRYPLPAVILGRLARDSRVRGAGVGEQLLDDAHRRALAIGENAGVVLVIVDAKDAFAARFYSRFGYRPLIGVRLGAPEWPQRLFQPLSHLRASFEDDA
;
A
#
# COMPACT_ATOMS: atom_id res chain seq x y z
N LEU A 1 -10.95 0.02 -32.48
CA LEU A 1 -11.04 1.30 -31.74
C LEU A 1 -10.08 1.20 -30.56
N SER A 2 -8.93 1.85 -30.67
CA SER A 2 -7.95 1.95 -29.59
C SER A 2 -8.57 2.78 -28.48
N ARG A 3 -8.97 2.15 -27.35
CA ARG A 3 -9.38 2.89 -26.16
C ARG A 3 -8.16 3.68 -25.65
N LYS A 4 -8.33 4.99 -25.50
CA LYS A 4 -7.33 5.83 -24.85
C LYS A 4 -7.08 5.27 -23.44
N PRO A 5 -5.82 5.07 -22.99
CA PRO A 5 -5.57 4.58 -21.65
C PRO A 5 -6.19 5.54 -20.62
N PRO A 6 -6.71 5.02 -19.49
CA PRO A 6 -7.31 5.84 -18.45
C PRO A 6 -6.28 6.82 -17.90
N VAL A 7 -6.71 8.03 -17.62
CA VAL A 7 -5.88 9.03 -16.95
C VAL A 7 -5.91 8.72 -15.45
N ILE A 8 -4.91 8.02 -14.95
CA ILE A 8 -4.75 7.77 -13.52
C ILE A 8 -4.38 9.09 -12.84
N PRO A 9 -5.16 9.59 -11.87
CA PRO A 9 -4.82 10.81 -11.16
C PRO A 9 -3.45 10.71 -10.49
N ALA A 10 -2.70 11.81 -10.49
CA ALA A 10 -1.37 11.84 -9.90
C ALA A 10 -1.39 11.53 -8.39
N PRO A 11 -0.36 10.85 -7.84
CA PRO A 11 -0.19 10.71 -6.40
C PRO A 11 -0.06 12.07 -5.71
N PHE A 12 -0.52 12.16 -4.47
CA PHE A 12 -0.55 13.40 -3.68
C PHE A 12 0.27 13.34 -2.38
N THR A 13 0.84 12.17 -2.02
CA THR A 13 1.81 12.07 -0.93
C THR A 13 3.21 12.42 -1.42
N GLU A 14 4.09 12.74 -0.50
CA GLU A 14 5.46 13.13 -0.78
C GLU A 14 6.48 12.14 -0.19
N ALA A 15 7.69 12.12 -0.73
CA ALA A 15 8.75 11.28 -0.21
C ALA A 15 9.14 11.71 1.22
N LEU A 16 9.42 10.72 2.09
CA LEU A 16 9.85 10.93 3.47
C LEU A 16 11.11 11.80 3.52
N THR A 17 11.09 12.81 4.37
CA THR A 17 12.25 13.63 4.73
C THR A 17 12.73 13.35 6.15
N ARG A 18 13.90 13.90 6.54
CA ARG A 18 14.40 13.83 7.92
C ARG A 18 13.49 14.57 8.91
N GLU A 19 12.90 15.67 8.48
CA GLU A 19 11.97 16.46 9.29
C GLU A 19 10.68 15.71 9.57
N ASP A 20 10.19 14.92 8.59
CA ASP A 20 9.01 14.07 8.78
C ASP A 20 9.29 12.97 9.80
N ALA A 21 10.46 12.31 9.72
CA ALA A 21 10.86 11.28 10.68
C ALA A 21 10.98 11.82 12.10
N ALA A 22 11.32 13.12 12.26
CA ALA A 22 11.43 13.82 13.54
C ALA A 22 10.12 14.53 13.97
N SER A 23 9.03 14.39 13.20
CA SER A 23 7.78 15.17 13.39
C SER A 23 6.96 14.80 14.62
N GLY A 24 7.34 13.76 15.37
CA GLY A 24 6.54 13.25 16.48
C GLY A 24 5.31 12.47 16.02
N PHE A 25 5.36 11.85 14.85
CA PHE A 25 4.34 10.91 14.38
C PHE A 25 4.15 9.78 15.38
N GLN A 26 2.90 9.46 15.69
CA GLN A 26 2.55 8.41 16.63
C GLN A 26 1.23 7.72 16.24
N CYS A 27 1.29 6.43 15.97
CA CYS A 27 0.12 5.58 15.80
C CYS A 27 -0.01 4.60 16.97
N GLU A 28 -1.09 3.80 16.98
CA GLU A 28 -1.37 2.82 18.03
C GLU A 28 -0.39 1.63 18.09
N HIS A 29 0.56 1.54 17.15
CA HIS A 29 1.47 0.40 17.01
C HIS A 29 2.93 0.86 17.11
N GLU A 30 3.58 0.52 18.21
CA GLU A 30 4.96 0.97 18.46
C GLU A 30 5.97 0.45 17.42
N ALA A 31 5.75 -0.74 16.86
CA ALA A 31 6.61 -1.24 15.78
C ALA A 31 6.58 -0.32 14.53
N LEU A 32 5.42 0.26 14.20
CA LEU A 32 5.27 1.21 13.09
C LEU A 32 5.86 2.57 13.45
N ASN A 33 5.72 3.02 14.70
CA ASN A 33 6.33 4.26 15.19
C ASN A 33 7.86 4.16 15.12
N ARG A 34 8.43 3.06 15.63
CA ARG A 34 9.88 2.83 15.59
C ARG A 34 10.40 2.78 14.16
N PHE A 35 9.72 2.02 13.28
CA PHE A 35 10.11 1.96 11.87
C PHE A 35 10.14 3.34 11.24
N PHE A 36 9.11 4.16 11.43
CA PHE A 36 9.02 5.50 10.86
C PHE A 36 10.17 6.40 11.31
N ARG A 37 10.49 6.37 12.62
CA ARG A 37 11.55 7.20 13.19
C ARG A 37 12.97 6.75 12.84
N GLN A 38 13.21 5.44 12.76
CA GLN A 38 14.56 4.87 12.74
C GLN A 38 14.92 4.22 11.40
N ASP A 39 14.02 3.44 10.83
CA ASP A 39 14.34 2.54 9.73
C ASP A 39 13.91 3.08 8.35
N ALA A 40 12.81 3.81 8.27
CA ALA A 40 12.20 4.25 7.01
C ALA A 40 13.18 5.04 6.13
N GLY A 41 13.88 6.03 6.72
CA GLY A 41 14.87 6.81 6.00
C GLY A 41 16.10 6.00 5.60
N GLN A 42 16.50 5.02 6.40
CA GLN A 42 17.62 4.13 6.06
C GLN A 42 17.25 3.20 4.92
N ASN A 43 16.06 2.58 4.96
CA ASN A 43 15.56 1.73 3.89
C ASN A 43 15.43 2.50 2.57
N GLN A 44 14.97 3.75 2.62
CA GLN A 44 14.88 4.61 1.45
C GLN A 44 16.26 4.91 0.84
N ARG A 45 17.28 5.20 1.66
CA ARG A 45 18.66 5.43 1.18
C ARG A 45 19.34 4.19 0.60
N ARG A 46 18.91 3.00 1.03
CA ARG A 46 19.44 1.71 0.56
C ARG A 46 18.59 1.08 -0.56
N ASP A 47 17.61 1.80 -1.07
CA ASP A 47 16.67 1.33 -2.11
C ASP A 47 15.89 0.06 -1.75
N VAL A 48 15.77 -0.25 -0.44
CA VAL A 48 15.01 -1.41 0.06
C VAL A 48 13.49 -1.15 -0.07
N SER A 49 13.06 0.06 0.26
CA SER A 49 11.67 0.50 0.09
C SER A 49 11.59 2.03 0.02
N ARG A 50 10.52 2.54 -0.57
CA ARG A 50 10.20 3.98 -0.56
C ARG A 50 9.11 4.24 0.45
N THR A 51 9.28 5.29 1.24
CA THR A 51 8.27 5.75 2.21
C THR A 51 7.66 7.05 1.73
N TRP A 52 6.34 7.07 1.72
CA TRP A 52 5.53 8.20 1.28
C TRP A 52 4.72 8.71 2.45
N VAL A 53 4.66 10.03 2.62
CA VAL A 53 4.00 10.68 3.74
C VAL A 53 2.88 11.59 3.28
N LEU A 54 1.76 11.53 3.99
CA LEU A 54 0.68 12.50 3.88
C LEU A 54 0.91 13.56 4.94
N ARG A 55 1.21 14.78 4.50
CA ARG A 55 1.38 15.93 5.40
C ARG A 55 0.05 16.64 5.60
N ARG A 56 -0.10 17.31 6.74
CA ARG A 56 -1.24 18.17 6.97
C ARG A 56 -1.24 19.33 5.97
N PRO A 57 -2.41 19.86 5.57
CA PRO A 57 -2.48 21.10 4.84
C PRO A 57 -2.08 22.29 5.75
N ASP A 58 -1.54 23.35 5.18
CA ASP A 58 -1.10 24.53 5.94
C ASP A 58 -2.23 25.21 6.71
N THR A 59 -3.47 25.00 6.29
CA THR A 59 -4.67 25.52 6.96
C THR A 59 -5.05 24.76 8.25
N ARG A 60 -4.41 23.62 8.55
CA ARG A 60 -4.72 22.75 9.69
C ARG A 60 -3.53 22.62 10.64
N LEU A 61 -3.06 23.75 11.17
CA LEU A 61 -1.94 23.80 12.12
C LEU A 61 -2.23 23.08 13.45
N ASP A 62 -3.49 22.83 13.77
CA ASP A 62 -3.98 22.01 14.88
C ASP A 62 -3.72 20.50 14.69
N TRP A 63 -3.45 20.06 13.47
CA TRP A 63 -3.14 18.66 13.15
C TRP A 63 -1.64 18.35 13.24
N PRO A 64 -1.25 17.07 13.44
CA PRO A 64 0.17 16.71 13.39
C PRO A 64 0.76 16.97 12.00
N ARG A 65 2.04 17.30 11.91
CA ARG A 65 2.71 17.55 10.61
C ARG A 65 2.55 16.40 9.64
N VAL A 66 2.74 15.18 10.11
CA VAL A 66 2.54 13.95 9.32
C VAL A 66 1.26 13.30 9.78
N LEU A 67 0.27 13.21 8.88
CA LEU A 67 -1.02 12.57 9.14
C LEU A 67 -0.93 11.06 9.04
N GLY A 68 -0.02 10.58 8.20
CA GLY A 68 0.21 9.16 8.02
C GLY A 68 1.28 8.90 6.96
N TYR A 69 1.64 7.63 6.83
CA TYR A 69 2.62 7.17 5.86
C TYR A 69 2.30 5.77 5.36
N TYR A 70 2.89 5.42 4.23
CA TYR A 70 2.99 4.05 3.76
C TYR A 70 4.34 3.77 3.12
N THR A 71 4.67 2.48 2.91
CA THR A 71 5.89 2.08 2.23
C THR A 71 5.59 1.18 1.05
N LEU A 72 6.27 1.39 -0.07
CA LEU A 72 6.24 0.51 -1.23
C LEU A 72 7.61 -0.11 -1.47
N ALA A 73 7.59 -1.36 -1.85
CA ALA A 73 8.73 -2.10 -2.40
C ALA A 73 8.27 -2.93 -3.60
N VAL A 74 9.20 -3.41 -4.41
CA VAL A 74 8.92 -4.39 -5.46
C VAL A 74 9.27 -5.77 -4.97
N GLY A 75 8.55 -6.78 -5.46
CA GLY A 75 8.77 -8.17 -5.12
C GLY A 75 8.07 -9.10 -6.08
N GLN A 76 7.92 -10.34 -5.68
CA GLN A 76 7.24 -11.35 -6.46
C GLN A 76 6.45 -12.30 -5.56
N VAL A 77 5.47 -12.96 -6.15
CA VAL A 77 4.67 -14.02 -5.53
C VAL A 77 4.88 -15.30 -6.32
N SER A 78 5.05 -16.42 -5.62
CA SER A 78 5.11 -17.72 -6.26
C SER A 78 3.76 -18.07 -6.90
N ARG A 79 3.78 -18.75 -8.03
CA ARG A 79 2.55 -19.08 -8.78
C ARG A 79 1.61 -20.01 -8.02
N ASP A 80 2.16 -20.89 -7.20
CA ASP A 80 1.41 -21.81 -6.35
C ASP A 80 0.70 -21.13 -5.17
N GLU A 81 1.15 -19.92 -4.80
CA GLU A 81 0.49 -19.08 -3.80
C GLU A 81 -0.66 -18.25 -4.40
N ALA A 82 -0.67 -18.04 -5.72
CA ALA A 82 -1.66 -17.19 -6.37
C ALA A 82 -2.88 -18.01 -6.87
N PRO A 83 -4.11 -17.41 -6.85
CA PRO A 83 -5.30 -18.07 -7.36
C PRO A 83 -5.16 -18.51 -8.83
N GLU A 84 -5.68 -19.70 -9.16
CA GLU A 84 -5.62 -20.27 -10.50
C GLU A 84 -6.18 -19.31 -11.59
N ALA A 85 -7.24 -18.60 -11.26
CA ALA A 85 -7.86 -17.62 -12.16
C ALA A 85 -6.90 -16.52 -12.61
N ILE A 86 -5.91 -16.16 -11.77
CA ILE A 86 -4.88 -15.16 -12.09
C ILE A 86 -3.77 -15.81 -12.92
N VAL A 87 -3.27 -16.97 -12.51
CA VAL A 87 -2.09 -17.59 -13.12
C VAL A 87 -2.39 -18.26 -14.47
N LYS A 88 -3.63 -18.66 -14.74
CA LYS A 88 -4.02 -19.42 -15.92
C LYS A 88 -3.64 -18.78 -17.26
N ARG A 89 -3.61 -17.44 -17.30
CA ARG A 89 -3.30 -16.64 -18.51
C ARG A 89 -1.92 -16.01 -18.51
N LEU A 90 -1.10 -16.30 -17.49
CA LEU A 90 0.21 -15.68 -17.30
C LEU A 90 1.34 -16.68 -17.60
N PRO A 91 2.51 -16.19 -18.03
CA PRO A 91 3.70 -17.02 -18.21
C PRO A 91 4.07 -17.79 -16.94
N ARG A 92 4.89 -18.84 -17.08
CA ARG A 92 5.30 -19.72 -15.96
C ARG A 92 6.43 -19.13 -15.10
N TYR A 93 6.40 -17.82 -14.81
CA TYR A 93 7.35 -17.16 -13.91
C TYR A 93 6.65 -16.77 -12.59
N PRO A 94 7.41 -16.51 -11.52
CA PRO A 94 6.87 -15.82 -10.36
C PRO A 94 6.19 -14.51 -10.77
N LEU A 95 5.10 -14.15 -10.09
CA LEU A 95 4.30 -12.99 -10.44
C LEU A 95 4.93 -11.71 -9.86
N PRO A 96 5.31 -10.74 -10.70
CA PRO A 96 5.83 -9.46 -10.19
C PRO A 96 4.73 -8.72 -9.43
N ALA A 97 5.12 -8.17 -8.28
CA ALA A 97 4.20 -7.52 -7.36
C ALA A 97 4.77 -6.22 -6.80
N VAL A 98 3.89 -5.27 -6.51
CA VAL A 98 4.16 -4.16 -5.60
C VAL A 98 3.76 -4.59 -4.19
N ILE A 99 4.65 -4.41 -3.24
CA ILE A 99 4.42 -4.73 -1.83
C ILE A 99 4.14 -3.44 -1.08
N LEU A 100 2.92 -3.30 -0.56
CA LEU A 100 2.55 -2.29 0.42
C LEU A 100 2.96 -2.81 1.79
N GLY A 101 4.21 -2.53 2.19
CA GLY A 101 4.82 -3.13 3.36
C GLY A 101 4.31 -2.57 4.69
N ARG A 102 3.93 -1.31 4.73
CA ARG A 102 3.39 -0.63 5.90
C ARG A 102 2.40 0.43 5.48
N LEU A 103 1.38 0.63 6.32
CA LEU A 103 0.45 1.75 6.22
C LEU A 103 0.02 2.12 7.64
N ALA A 104 0.22 3.38 8.03
CA ALA A 104 -0.13 3.87 9.35
C ALA A 104 -0.59 5.33 9.29
N ARG A 105 -1.61 5.65 10.07
CA ARG A 105 -2.09 7.01 10.33
C ARG A 105 -1.73 7.44 11.74
N ASP A 106 -1.56 8.72 11.96
CA ASP A 106 -1.39 9.28 13.29
C ASP A 106 -2.68 9.11 14.13
N SER A 107 -2.53 8.77 15.39
CA SER A 107 -3.66 8.51 16.30
C SER A 107 -4.55 9.73 16.47
N ARG A 108 -3.98 10.94 16.39
CA ARG A 108 -4.67 12.24 16.56
C ARG A 108 -5.64 12.56 15.42
N VAL A 109 -5.51 11.91 14.26
CA VAL A 109 -6.41 12.08 13.10
C VAL A 109 -7.27 10.85 12.82
N ARG A 110 -7.57 10.11 13.88
CA ARG A 110 -8.48 8.96 13.80
C ARG A 110 -9.87 9.39 13.29
N GLY A 111 -10.42 8.64 12.34
CA GLY A 111 -11.74 8.92 11.76
C GLY A 111 -11.76 9.99 10.68
N ALA A 112 -10.62 10.60 10.34
CA ALA A 112 -10.52 11.64 9.30
C ALA A 112 -10.29 11.09 7.88
N GLY A 113 -10.44 9.77 7.64
CA GLY A 113 -10.26 9.17 6.32
C GLY A 113 -8.80 9.07 5.85
N VAL A 114 -7.83 9.29 6.73
CA VAL A 114 -6.40 9.29 6.38
C VAL A 114 -5.94 7.93 5.87
N GLY A 115 -6.43 6.82 6.46
CA GLY A 115 -6.06 5.48 6.03
C GLY A 115 -6.50 5.19 4.60
N GLU A 116 -7.70 5.60 4.25
CA GLU A 116 -8.27 5.48 2.90
C GLU A 116 -7.49 6.32 1.89
N GLN A 117 -7.14 7.56 2.24
CA GLN A 117 -6.32 8.44 1.39
C GLN A 117 -4.93 7.85 1.13
N LEU A 118 -4.27 7.31 2.16
CA LEU A 118 -2.97 6.66 2.01
C LEU A 118 -3.04 5.43 1.09
N LEU A 119 -4.10 4.63 1.21
CA LEU A 119 -4.29 3.46 0.36
C LEU A 119 -4.58 3.85 -1.09
N ASP A 120 -5.43 4.86 -1.32
CA ASP A 120 -5.70 5.39 -2.65
C ASP A 120 -4.42 5.89 -3.32
N ASP A 121 -3.60 6.67 -2.61
CA ASP A 121 -2.32 7.15 -3.13
C ASP A 121 -1.33 6.00 -3.42
N ALA A 122 -1.29 4.98 -2.56
CA ALA A 122 -0.47 3.79 -2.79
C ALA A 122 -0.91 3.03 -4.06
N HIS A 123 -2.22 2.95 -4.32
CA HIS A 123 -2.77 2.35 -5.53
C HIS A 123 -2.39 3.14 -6.79
N ARG A 124 -2.46 4.47 -6.77
CA ARG A 124 -2.01 5.34 -7.88
C ARG A 124 -0.54 5.10 -8.21
N ARG A 125 0.32 4.99 -7.19
CA ARG A 125 1.73 4.67 -7.38
C ARG A 125 1.96 3.25 -7.89
N ALA A 126 1.21 2.28 -7.40
CA ALA A 126 1.30 0.90 -7.91
C ALA A 126 0.91 0.83 -9.40
N LEU A 127 -0.12 1.56 -9.82
CA LEU A 127 -0.52 1.68 -11.22
C LEU A 127 0.57 2.34 -12.06
N ALA A 128 1.16 3.44 -11.59
CA ALA A 128 2.26 4.14 -12.28
C ALA A 128 3.52 3.25 -12.40
N ILE A 129 3.83 2.46 -11.37
CA ILE A 129 4.90 1.44 -11.44
C ILE A 129 4.55 0.40 -12.52
N GLY A 130 3.30 -0.06 -12.56
CA GLY A 130 2.82 -1.03 -13.54
C GLY A 130 2.85 -0.53 -14.99
N GLU A 131 2.84 0.78 -15.22
CA GLU A 131 3.02 1.38 -16.55
C GLU A 131 4.48 1.38 -17.02
N ASN A 132 5.42 1.40 -16.08
CA ASN A 132 6.85 1.47 -16.37
C ASN A 132 7.57 0.13 -16.20
N ALA A 133 6.96 -0.80 -15.50
CA ALA A 133 7.47 -2.14 -15.27
C ALA A 133 6.31 -3.12 -15.15
N GLY A 134 6.51 -4.38 -15.51
CA GLY A 134 5.48 -5.40 -15.36
C GLY A 134 5.10 -5.62 -13.89
N VAL A 135 3.84 -5.39 -13.54
CA VAL A 135 3.27 -5.68 -12.22
C VAL A 135 1.91 -6.36 -12.41
N VAL A 136 1.70 -7.47 -11.71
CA VAL A 136 0.46 -8.24 -11.75
C VAL A 136 -0.41 -8.00 -10.53
N LEU A 137 0.22 -7.88 -9.34
CA LEU A 137 -0.44 -7.85 -8.05
C LEU A 137 0.05 -6.69 -7.18
N VAL A 138 -0.85 -6.19 -6.33
CA VAL A 138 -0.48 -5.44 -5.13
C VAL A 138 -0.67 -6.36 -3.92
N ILE A 139 0.33 -6.45 -3.06
CA ILE A 139 0.38 -7.32 -1.89
C ILE A 139 0.42 -6.48 -0.62
N VAL A 140 -0.30 -6.92 0.40
CA VAL A 140 -0.22 -6.40 1.77
C VAL A 140 -0.11 -7.55 2.75
N ASP A 141 0.64 -7.36 3.82
CA ASP A 141 0.66 -8.27 4.96
C ASP A 141 -0.19 -7.64 6.09
N ALA A 142 -1.46 -8.08 6.18
CA ALA A 142 -2.37 -7.63 7.23
C ALA A 142 -1.93 -8.21 8.57
N LYS A 143 -1.59 -7.35 9.52
CA LYS A 143 -1.02 -7.75 10.81
C LYS A 143 -2.03 -8.35 11.79
N ASP A 144 -3.32 -8.08 11.60
CA ASP A 144 -4.44 -8.51 12.45
C ASP A 144 -5.77 -8.47 11.69
N ALA A 145 -6.83 -8.93 12.33
CA ALA A 145 -8.18 -8.98 11.75
C ALA A 145 -8.74 -7.59 11.42
N PHE A 146 -8.31 -6.54 12.13
CA PHE A 146 -8.75 -5.18 11.83
C PHE A 146 -8.13 -4.69 10.52
N ALA A 147 -6.82 -4.89 10.34
CA ALA A 147 -6.13 -4.58 9.11
C ALA A 147 -6.68 -5.40 7.93
N ALA A 148 -6.95 -6.70 8.12
CA ALA A 148 -7.53 -7.55 7.08
C ALA A 148 -8.91 -7.04 6.64
N ARG A 149 -9.78 -6.66 7.57
CA ARG A 149 -11.09 -6.06 7.26
C ARG A 149 -10.96 -4.72 6.55
N PHE A 150 -9.99 -3.89 6.95
CA PHE A 150 -9.72 -2.63 6.26
C PHE A 150 -9.39 -2.88 4.79
N TYR A 151 -8.41 -3.71 4.49
CA TYR A 151 -8.01 -4.00 3.10
C TYR A 151 -9.10 -4.72 2.29
N SER A 152 -9.88 -5.62 2.92
CA SER A 152 -10.97 -6.33 2.23
C SER A 152 -12.06 -5.38 1.71
N ARG A 153 -12.31 -4.25 2.37
CA ARG A 153 -13.23 -3.20 1.88
C ARG A 153 -12.79 -2.59 0.56
N PHE A 154 -11.49 -2.67 0.25
CA PHE A 154 -10.87 -2.18 -0.99
C PHE A 154 -10.54 -3.29 -1.98
N GLY A 155 -11.17 -4.47 -1.84
CA GLY A 155 -11.07 -5.55 -2.80
C GLY A 155 -9.88 -6.50 -2.60
N TYR A 156 -9.09 -6.34 -1.53
CA TYR A 156 -8.04 -7.30 -1.21
C TYR A 156 -8.61 -8.62 -0.72
N ARG A 157 -8.00 -9.71 -1.14
CA ARG A 157 -8.39 -11.09 -0.81
C ARG A 157 -7.18 -11.88 -0.34
N PRO A 158 -7.36 -12.91 0.52
CA PRO A 158 -6.27 -13.80 0.92
C PRO A 158 -5.62 -14.51 -0.27
N LEU A 159 -4.29 -14.63 -0.27
CA LEU A 159 -3.60 -15.56 -1.15
C LEU A 159 -3.96 -17.01 -0.80
N ILE A 160 -3.88 -17.91 -1.79
CA ILE A 160 -4.14 -19.35 -1.58
C ILE A 160 -3.10 -19.88 -0.60
N GLY A 161 -3.52 -20.74 0.36
CA GLY A 161 -2.65 -21.26 1.42
C GLY A 161 -2.77 -20.54 2.75
N VAL A 162 -3.36 -19.35 2.79
CA VAL A 162 -3.82 -18.75 4.05
C VAL A 162 -5.07 -19.51 4.47
N ARG A 163 -4.96 -20.38 5.49
CA ARG A 163 -6.10 -21.14 6.03
C ARG A 163 -7.11 -20.15 6.61
N LEU A 164 -8.26 -20.05 5.96
CA LEU A 164 -9.44 -19.42 6.53
C LEU A 164 -9.81 -20.22 7.81
N GLY A 165 -9.69 -19.60 8.96
CA GLY A 165 -10.15 -20.19 10.23
C GLY A 165 -9.10 -20.40 11.31
N ALA A 166 -7.80 -20.30 11.04
CA ALA A 166 -6.77 -20.16 12.06
C ALA A 166 -6.12 -18.78 11.91
N PRO A 167 -6.24 -17.88 12.88
CA PRO A 167 -5.67 -16.55 12.79
C PRO A 167 -4.17 -16.59 13.08
N GLU A 168 -3.39 -17.16 12.16
CA GLU A 168 -1.95 -16.90 12.13
C GLU A 168 -1.73 -15.57 11.44
N TRP A 169 -1.32 -14.59 12.20
CA TRP A 169 -0.98 -13.27 11.71
C TRP A 169 0.55 -13.12 11.53
N PRO A 170 0.99 -12.37 10.53
CA PRO A 170 0.23 -11.61 9.54
C PRO A 170 -0.39 -12.50 8.43
N GLN A 171 -1.52 -12.06 7.87
CA GLN A 171 -2.13 -12.68 6.70
C GLN A 171 -1.74 -11.90 5.44
N ARG A 172 -1.22 -12.61 4.44
CA ARG A 172 -0.92 -12.01 3.13
C ARG A 172 -2.18 -11.91 2.29
N LEU A 173 -2.51 -10.67 1.91
CA LEU A 173 -3.62 -10.36 1.03
C LEU A 173 -3.09 -9.79 -0.29
N PHE A 174 -3.88 -9.92 -1.35
CA PHE A 174 -3.54 -9.39 -2.67
C PHE A 174 -4.72 -8.73 -3.34
N GLN A 175 -4.41 -7.85 -4.29
CA GLN A 175 -5.34 -7.32 -5.27
C GLN A 175 -4.69 -7.33 -6.66
N PRO A 176 -5.37 -7.84 -7.72
CA PRO A 176 -4.87 -7.74 -9.08
C PRO A 176 -4.77 -6.27 -9.52
N LEU A 177 -3.65 -5.91 -10.16
CA LEU A 177 -3.45 -4.55 -10.66
C LEU A 177 -4.51 -4.17 -11.72
N SER A 178 -4.99 -5.16 -12.50
CA SER A 178 -6.06 -4.97 -13.46
C SER A 178 -7.39 -4.55 -12.83
N HIS A 179 -7.70 -5.04 -11.62
CA HIS A 179 -8.90 -4.63 -10.88
C HIS A 179 -8.77 -3.20 -10.34
N LEU A 180 -7.58 -2.85 -9.84
CA LEU A 180 -7.30 -1.46 -9.45
C LEU A 180 -7.45 -0.52 -10.63
N ARG A 181 -6.92 -0.88 -11.80
CA ARG A 181 -7.05 -0.07 -13.02
C ARG A 181 -8.51 0.15 -13.38
N ALA A 182 -9.34 -0.91 -13.37
CA ALA A 182 -10.76 -0.80 -13.66
C ALA A 182 -11.51 0.12 -12.68
N SER A 183 -11.19 0.07 -11.37
CA SER A 183 -11.85 0.95 -10.39
C SER A 183 -11.57 2.44 -10.63
N PHE A 184 -10.37 2.80 -11.11
CA PHE A 184 -10.07 4.19 -11.47
C PHE A 184 -10.66 4.62 -12.82
N GLU A 185 -11.08 3.67 -13.67
CA GLU A 185 -11.81 3.97 -14.92
C GLU A 185 -13.29 4.26 -14.66
N ASP A 186 -13.89 3.60 -13.68
CA ASP A 186 -15.31 3.75 -13.32
C ASP A 186 -15.57 5.05 -12.53
N ASP A 187 -14.55 5.59 -11.83
CA ASP A 187 -14.63 6.83 -11.04
C ASP A 187 -14.28 8.10 -11.85
N ALA A 188 -13.89 7.99 -13.13
CA ALA A 188 -13.49 9.08 -14.03
C ALA A 188 -14.58 9.50 -14.99
#